data_5dd4ca840dd51c3f185f587500b0998c
#
_entry.id   5dd4ca840dd51c3f185f587500b0998c
#
_cell.length_a   1.000
_cell.length_b   1.000
_cell.length_c   1.000
_cell.angle_alpha   90.00
_cell.angle_beta   90.00
_cell.angle_gamma   90.00
#
_symmetry.space_group_name_H-M   'P 1'
#
loop_
_entity.id
_entity.type
_entity.pdbx_description
1 polymer ?
#
loop_
_entity_poly.entity_id
_entity_poly.type
_entity_poly.pdbx_seq_one_letter_code
_entity_poly.pdbx_strand_id
1 'polypeptide(L)'
;MAFCSGCGTQIADGTTMCPACSSRTAAPPAAVAQGTTGGMQDNVVGMLAYITIIPAIIFLVMEPYNKNRFVRFHAFQNIFLHVALIAIWIGLTIIGFVPGLIFITFPLHMIIWLGAFILWIILLIKANQGLMYKVPVIGDMAEKQANAV
;
A
#
# COMPACT_ATOMS: atom_id res chain seq x y z
N MET A 1 18.15 -29.12 -28.91
CA MET A 1 18.48 -28.75 -27.51
C MET A 1 17.99 -27.32 -27.27
N ALA A 2 17.00 -27.14 -26.39
CA ALA A 2 16.45 -25.84 -26.08
C ALA A 2 17.02 -25.31 -24.75
N PHE A 3 17.09 -23.99 -24.61
CA PHE A 3 17.53 -23.33 -23.38
C PHE A 3 16.40 -22.48 -22.80
N CYS A 4 16.29 -22.48 -21.49
CA CYS A 4 15.30 -21.68 -20.79
C CYS A 4 15.54 -20.18 -21.02
N SER A 5 14.53 -19.45 -21.49
CA SER A 5 14.61 -18.02 -21.77
C SER A 5 14.82 -17.16 -20.49
N GLY A 6 14.57 -17.71 -19.30
CA GLY A 6 14.70 -16.98 -18.03
C GLY A 6 16.01 -17.18 -17.29
N CYS A 7 16.67 -18.34 -17.41
CA CYS A 7 17.90 -18.65 -16.64
C CYS A 7 19.00 -19.32 -17.46
N GLY A 8 18.79 -19.62 -18.75
CA GLY A 8 19.77 -20.25 -19.61
C GLY A 8 20.02 -21.75 -19.35
N THR A 9 19.30 -22.39 -18.44
CA THR A 9 19.45 -23.83 -18.18
C THR A 9 18.90 -24.64 -19.34
N GLN A 10 19.55 -25.74 -19.68
CA GLN A 10 19.14 -26.66 -20.73
C GLN A 10 17.82 -27.35 -20.35
N ILE A 11 16.85 -27.33 -21.28
CA ILE A 11 15.50 -27.89 -21.09
C ILE A 11 15.15 -28.83 -22.26
N ALA A 12 14.14 -29.66 -22.05
CA ALA A 12 13.64 -30.56 -23.10
C ALA A 12 13.08 -29.80 -24.30
N ASP A 13 13.30 -30.37 -25.50
CA ASP A 13 12.79 -29.77 -26.74
C ASP A 13 11.24 -29.67 -26.66
N GLY A 14 10.71 -28.48 -26.96
CA GLY A 14 9.27 -28.18 -26.91
C GLY A 14 8.83 -27.37 -25.69
N THR A 15 9.71 -27.08 -24.73
CA THR A 15 9.43 -26.17 -23.62
C THR A 15 10.21 -24.85 -23.78
N THR A 16 9.61 -23.73 -23.39
CA THR A 16 10.25 -22.40 -23.46
C THR A 16 10.85 -21.96 -22.13
N MET A 17 10.42 -22.59 -21.02
CA MET A 17 10.86 -22.25 -19.66
C MET A 17 11.07 -23.51 -18.81
N CYS A 18 12.07 -23.49 -17.94
CA CYS A 18 12.27 -24.56 -16.96
C CYS A 18 11.22 -24.49 -15.83
N PRO A 19 10.90 -25.59 -15.12
CA PRO A 19 9.92 -25.60 -14.03
C PRO A 19 10.17 -24.55 -12.94
N ALA A 20 11.43 -24.25 -12.64
CA ALA A 20 11.81 -23.24 -11.66
C ALA A 20 11.54 -21.80 -12.13
N CYS A 21 11.61 -21.52 -13.43
CA CYS A 21 11.28 -20.21 -13.99
C CYS A 21 9.78 -20.06 -14.25
N SER A 22 9.09 -21.13 -14.68
CA SER A 22 7.64 -21.11 -14.85
C SER A 22 6.89 -20.93 -13.54
N SER A 23 7.38 -21.48 -12.43
CA SER A 23 6.83 -21.22 -11.10
C SER A 23 7.05 -19.79 -10.61
N ARG A 24 8.11 -19.10 -11.07
CA ARG A 24 8.34 -17.68 -10.78
C ARG A 24 7.45 -16.72 -11.57
N THR A 25 7.10 -17.06 -12.81
CA THR A 25 6.20 -16.25 -13.64
C THR A 25 4.72 -16.45 -13.29
N ALA A 26 4.38 -17.60 -12.68
CA ALA A 26 3.03 -17.89 -12.17
C ALA A 26 2.80 -17.40 -10.73
N ALA A 27 3.82 -16.81 -10.07
CA ALA A 27 3.63 -16.24 -8.75
C ALA A 27 2.72 -15.01 -8.84
N PRO A 28 1.59 -14.98 -8.10
CA PRO A 28 0.87 -13.72 -7.88
C PRO A 28 1.84 -12.69 -7.29
N PRO A 29 1.57 -11.37 -7.43
CA PRO A 29 2.47 -10.33 -6.95
C PRO A 29 2.87 -10.64 -5.52
N ALA A 30 4.18 -10.86 -5.32
CA ALA A 30 4.75 -11.52 -4.17
C ALA A 30 4.09 -11.07 -2.87
N ALA A 31 3.34 -11.96 -2.23
CA ALA A 31 3.09 -11.86 -0.81
C ALA A 31 4.48 -11.75 -0.16
N VAL A 32 4.79 -10.60 0.40
CA VAL A 32 6.02 -10.40 1.18
C VAL A 32 5.98 -11.47 2.26
N ALA A 33 7.04 -12.29 2.35
CA ALA A 33 7.11 -13.35 3.33
C ALA A 33 6.67 -12.79 4.69
N GLN A 34 5.58 -13.34 5.24
CA GLN A 34 4.98 -12.85 6.48
C GLN A 34 5.95 -13.16 7.61
N GLY A 35 6.79 -12.17 7.95
CA GLY A 35 7.62 -12.19 9.14
C GLY A 35 6.79 -11.84 10.39
N THR A 36 7.45 -11.91 11.52
CA THR A 36 6.93 -11.38 12.79
C THR A 36 7.83 -10.24 13.25
N THR A 37 7.23 -9.09 13.52
CA THR A 37 7.94 -7.92 14.03
C THR A 37 7.36 -7.58 15.42
N GLY A 38 8.23 -7.51 16.43
CA GLY A 38 7.79 -7.20 17.80
C GLY A 38 6.79 -8.21 18.39
N GLY A 39 6.83 -9.47 17.96
CA GLY A 39 5.91 -10.53 18.42
C GLY A 39 4.57 -10.58 17.69
N MET A 40 4.29 -9.64 16.78
CA MET A 40 3.09 -9.62 15.94
C MET A 40 3.42 -9.95 14.48
N GLN A 41 2.49 -10.57 13.77
CA GLN A 41 2.63 -10.82 12.33
C GLN A 41 2.68 -9.49 11.58
N ASP A 42 3.56 -9.39 10.58
CA ASP A 42 3.78 -8.15 9.83
C ASP A 42 2.52 -7.65 9.14
N ASN A 43 1.68 -8.56 8.62
CA ASN A 43 0.41 -8.23 8.00
C ASN A 43 -0.58 -7.58 9.00
N VAL A 44 -0.60 -8.06 10.25
CA VAL A 44 -1.42 -7.47 11.32
C VAL A 44 -0.93 -6.07 11.65
N VAL A 45 0.39 -5.89 11.79
CA VAL A 45 0.99 -4.57 12.04
C VAL A 45 0.70 -3.61 10.88
N GLY A 46 0.84 -4.06 9.63
CA GLY A 46 0.50 -3.27 8.45
C GLY A 46 -0.97 -2.87 8.39
N MET A 47 -1.88 -3.77 8.78
CA MET A 47 -3.30 -3.48 8.89
C MET A 47 -3.57 -2.46 10.02
N LEU A 48 -2.96 -2.63 11.19
CA LEU A 48 -3.09 -1.71 12.33
C LEU A 48 -2.63 -0.29 11.98
N ALA A 49 -1.64 -0.14 11.09
CA ALA A 49 -1.18 1.16 10.61
C ALA A 49 -2.27 1.96 9.90
N TYR A 50 -3.35 1.33 9.42
CA TYR A 50 -4.48 2.01 8.77
C TYR A 50 -5.65 2.34 9.71
N ILE A 51 -5.68 1.87 10.95
CA ILE A 51 -6.80 2.14 11.87
C ILE A 51 -6.91 3.65 12.13
N THR A 52 -5.78 4.30 12.43
CA THR A 52 -5.68 5.75 12.56
C THR A 52 -4.27 6.20 12.17
N ILE A 53 -4.03 7.51 12.12
CA ILE A 53 -2.71 8.08 11.88
C ILE A 53 -1.74 7.82 13.06
N ILE A 54 -2.27 7.65 14.27
CA ILE A 54 -1.46 7.50 15.51
C ILE A 54 -0.64 6.21 15.50
N PRO A 55 -1.22 4.99 15.28
CA PRO A 55 -0.43 3.77 15.14
C PRO A 55 0.61 3.85 14.03
N ALA A 56 0.28 4.49 12.89
CA ALA A 56 1.24 4.65 11.80
C ALA A 56 2.49 5.42 12.26
N ILE A 57 2.32 6.52 13.00
CA ILE A 57 3.44 7.30 13.55
C ILE A 57 4.20 6.47 14.59
N ILE A 58 3.51 5.77 15.48
CA ILE A 58 4.14 4.93 16.51
C ILE A 58 5.03 3.87 15.85
N PHE A 59 4.55 3.17 14.83
CA PHE A 59 5.31 2.15 14.13
C PHE A 59 6.53 2.70 13.37
N LEU A 60 6.51 3.96 12.96
CA LEU A 60 7.69 4.60 12.34
C LEU A 60 8.77 5.00 13.35
N VAL A 61 8.40 5.22 14.60
CA VAL A 61 9.35 5.66 15.65
C VAL A 61 9.83 4.48 16.49
N MET A 62 8.98 3.48 16.73
CA MET A 62 9.24 2.40 17.66
C MET A 62 9.98 1.23 17.01
N GLU A 63 11.10 0.82 17.62
CA GLU A 63 11.77 -0.44 17.26
C GLU A 63 10.98 -1.64 17.82
N PRO A 64 10.92 -2.76 17.11
CA PRO A 64 11.60 -3.08 15.82
C PRO A 64 10.79 -2.71 14.56
N TYR A 65 9.61 -2.10 14.69
CA TYR A 65 8.66 -1.85 13.59
C TYR A 65 9.23 -0.90 12.53
N ASN A 66 10.01 0.11 12.95
CA ASN A 66 10.63 1.09 12.08
C ASN A 66 11.73 0.51 11.17
N LYS A 67 12.20 -0.72 11.41
CA LYS A 67 13.17 -1.43 10.57
C LYS A 67 12.50 -2.33 9.53
N ASN A 68 11.20 -2.61 9.68
CA ASN A 68 10.47 -3.45 8.75
C ASN A 68 9.95 -2.62 7.57
N ARG A 69 10.43 -2.92 6.36
CA ARG A 69 10.04 -2.23 5.12
C ARG A 69 8.53 -2.28 4.88
N PHE A 70 7.89 -3.43 5.14
CA PHE A 70 6.45 -3.61 4.93
C PHE A 70 5.65 -2.69 5.85
N VAL A 71 5.98 -2.66 7.13
CA VAL A 71 5.32 -1.80 8.13
C VAL A 71 5.50 -0.33 7.78
N ARG A 72 6.73 0.08 7.43
CA ARG A 72 7.05 1.46 7.02
C ARG A 72 6.26 1.88 5.80
N PHE A 73 6.15 1.01 4.78
CA PHE A 73 5.39 1.31 3.59
C PHE A 73 3.92 1.64 3.92
N HIS A 74 3.25 0.79 4.70
CA HIS A 74 1.85 0.99 5.08
C HIS A 74 1.67 2.21 5.98
N ALA A 75 2.59 2.45 6.91
CA ALA A 75 2.56 3.63 7.78
C ALA A 75 2.71 4.94 6.98
N PHE A 76 3.71 5.05 6.09
CA PHE A 76 3.88 6.22 5.25
C PHE A 76 2.70 6.43 4.30
N GLN A 77 2.18 5.36 3.68
CA GLN A 77 1.04 5.45 2.78
C GLN A 77 -0.20 5.97 3.52
N ASN A 78 -0.45 5.51 4.74
CA ASN A 78 -1.55 6.00 5.56
C ASN A 78 -1.38 7.50 5.91
N ILE A 79 -0.20 7.92 6.32
CA ILE A 79 0.10 9.33 6.66
C ILE A 79 -0.12 10.22 5.43
N PHE A 80 0.46 9.87 4.28
CA PHE A 80 0.30 10.66 3.05
C PHE A 80 -1.14 10.70 2.57
N LEU A 81 -1.89 9.60 2.71
CA LEU A 81 -3.32 9.55 2.38
C LEU A 81 -4.12 10.52 3.26
N HIS A 82 -3.86 10.53 4.57
CA HIS A 82 -4.54 11.45 5.49
C HIS A 82 -4.20 12.90 5.18
N VAL A 83 -2.92 13.22 4.93
CA VAL A 83 -2.50 14.57 4.54
C VAL A 83 -3.19 15.02 3.26
N ALA A 84 -3.26 14.17 2.24
CA ALA A 84 -3.93 14.47 0.98
C ALA A 84 -5.44 14.70 1.18
N LEU A 85 -6.11 13.85 1.95
CA LEU A 85 -7.55 13.98 2.25
C LEU A 85 -7.84 15.26 3.04
N ILE A 86 -7.00 15.61 4.03
CA ILE A 86 -7.12 16.85 4.80
C ILE A 86 -6.94 18.06 3.87
N ALA A 87 -5.96 18.06 2.99
CA ALA A 87 -5.73 19.15 2.04
C ALA A 87 -6.93 19.34 1.10
N ILE A 88 -7.48 18.24 0.56
CA ILE A 88 -8.70 18.27 -0.28
C ILE A 88 -9.89 18.80 0.52
N TRP A 89 -10.07 18.32 1.76
CA TRP A 89 -11.17 18.76 2.62
C TRP A 89 -11.11 20.25 2.92
N ILE A 90 -9.94 20.76 3.29
CA ILE A 90 -9.74 22.20 3.54
C ILE A 90 -10.02 23.01 2.26
N GLY A 91 -9.47 22.59 1.13
CA GLY A 91 -9.67 23.28 -0.15
C GLY A 91 -11.15 23.38 -0.54
N LEU A 92 -11.89 22.27 -0.46
CA LEU A 92 -13.32 22.25 -0.77
C LEU A 92 -14.15 23.06 0.23
N THR A 93 -13.75 23.06 1.50
CA THR A 93 -14.42 23.86 2.53
C THR A 93 -14.26 25.36 2.25
N ILE A 94 -13.05 25.81 1.91
CA ILE A 94 -12.79 27.20 1.54
C ILE A 94 -13.64 27.62 0.33
N ILE A 95 -13.70 26.78 -0.71
CA ILE A 95 -14.54 27.03 -1.90
C ILE A 95 -16.03 27.10 -1.51
N GLY A 96 -16.47 26.25 -0.59
CA GLY A 96 -17.86 26.20 -0.11
C GLY A 96 -18.33 27.47 0.63
N PHE A 97 -17.40 28.31 1.14
CA PHE A 97 -17.78 29.63 1.73
C PHE A 97 -18.26 30.65 0.70
N VAL A 98 -18.02 30.44 -0.59
CA VAL A 98 -18.56 31.27 -1.63
C VAL A 98 -20.08 31.02 -1.75
N PRO A 99 -20.95 32.05 -1.67
CA PRO A 99 -22.40 31.89 -1.73
C PRO A 99 -22.83 31.08 -2.97
N GLY A 100 -23.64 30.06 -2.75
CA GLY A 100 -24.16 29.18 -3.80
C GLY A 100 -23.26 27.99 -4.12
N LEU A 101 -21.94 28.02 -3.89
CA LEU A 101 -21.05 26.90 -4.16
C LEU A 101 -21.19 25.77 -3.14
N ILE A 102 -21.77 26.01 -1.99
CA ILE A 102 -22.05 24.97 -0.98
C ILE A 102 -22.90 23.82 -1.55
N PHE A 103 -23.83 24.12 -2.45
CA PHE A 103 -24.67 23.09 -3.09
C PHE A 103 -23.90 22.14 -4.00
N ILE A 104 -22.70 22.54 -4.43
CA ILE A 104 -21.79 21.70 -5.24
C ILE A 104 -20.76 21.04 -4.33
N THR A 105 -20.16 21.79 -3.40
CA THR A 105 -19.08 21.27 -2.56
C THR A 105 -19.59 20.27 -1.53
N PHE A 106 -20.79 20.40 -1.02
CA PHE A 106 -21.37 19.47 -0.06
C PHE A 106 -21.54 18.05 -0.63
N PRO A 107 -22.22 17.81 -1.77
CA PRO A 107 -22.29 16.48 -2.35
C PRO A 107 -20.92 15.95 -2.78
N LEU A 108 -20.02 16.81 -3.22
CA LEU A 108 -18.65 16.41 -3.57
C LEU A 108 -17.88 15.89 -2.34
N HIS A 109 -18.02 16.53 -1.17
CA HIS A 109 -17.49 15.98 0.09
C HIS A 109 -18.03 14.59 0.37
N MET A 110 -19.32 14.35 0.20
CA MET A 110 -19.92 13.03 0.44
C MET A 110 -19.33 11.96 -0.48
N ILE A 111 -19.15 12.27 -1.76
CA ILE A 111 -18.57 11.34 -2.74
C ILE A 111 -17.11 11.02 -2.39
N ILE A 112 -16.32 12.04 -2.05
CA ILE A 112 -14.91 11.85 -1.67
C ILE A 112 -14.79 11.02 -0.40
N TRP A 113 -15.62 11.27 0.62
CA TRP A 113 -15.64 10.49 1.85
C TRP A 113 -16.02 9.03 1.61
N LEU A 114 -17.02 8.79 0.76
CA LEU A 114 -17.41 7.42 0.39
C LEU A 114 -16.28 6.72 -0.35
N GLY A 115 -15.66 7.38 -1.31
CA GLY A 115 -14.52 6.83 -2.06
C GLY A 115 -13.32 6.56 -1.15
N ALA A 116 -13.00 7.48 -0.25
CA ALA A 116 -11.92 7.31 0.74
C ALA A 116 -12.22 6.15 1.70
N PHE A 117 -13.47 5.97 2.13
CA PHE A 117 -13.88 4.88 2.99
C PHE A 117 -13.74 3.51 2.30
N ILE A 118 -14.18 3.41 1.03
CA ILE A 118 -14.00 2.19 0.24
C ILE A 118 -12.52 1.87 0.05
N LEU A 119 -11.71 2.88 -0.31
CA LEU A 119 -10.26 2.74 -0.45
C LEU A 119 -9.62 2.28 0.86
N TRP A 120 -10.01 2.85 1.98
CA TRP A 120 -9.53 2.47 3.30
C TRP A 120 -9.79 0.99 3.62
N ILE A 121 -11.00 0.47 3.33
CA ILE A 121 -11.31 -0.96 3.49
C ILE A 121 -10.42 -1.82 2.59
N ILE A 122 -10.22 -1.42 1.33
CA ILE A 122 -9.35 -2.14 0.40
C ILE A 122 -7.92 -2.19 0.96
N LEU A 123 -7.39 -1.10 1.47
CA LEU A 123 -6.04 -1.01 2.03
C LEU A 123 -5.88 -1.89 3.27
N LEU A 124 -6.88 -1.91 4.17
CA LEU A 124 -6.92 -2.81 5.31
C LEU A 124 -6.84 -4.28 4.89
N ILE A 125 -7.68 -4.69 3.93
CA ILE A 125 -7.72 -6.06 3.43
C ILE A 125 -6.39 -6.43 2.76
N LYS A 126 -5.84 -5.55 1.92
CA LYS A 126 -4.56 -5.78 1.23
C LYS A 126 -3.38 -5.86 2.18
N ALA A 127 -3.33 -5.01 3.20
CA ALA A 127 -2.32 -5.07 4.24
C ALA A 127 -2.42 -6.39 5.04
N ASN A 128 -3.64 -6.80 5.42
CA ASN A 128 -3.87 -8.07 6.11
C ASN A 128 -3.46 -9.29 5.27
N GLN A 129 -3.56 -9.21 3.94
CA GLN A 129 -3.08 -10.22 3.00
C GLN A 129 -1.54 -10.22 2.83
N GLY A 130 -0.81 -9.33 3.49
CA GLY A 130 0.63 -9.17 3.33
C GLY A 130 1.04 -8.52 2.01
N LEU A 131 0.14 -7.82 1.32
CA LEU A 131 0.36 -7.20 0.02
C LEU A 131 0.67 -5.71 0.16
N MET A 132 1.76 -5.26 -0.46
CA MET A 132 2.08 -3.83 -0.58
C MET A 132 1.28 -3.20 -1.74
N TYR A 133 -0.03 -3.04 -1.54
CA TYR A 133 -0.88 -2.38 -2.54
C TYR A 133 -0.59 -0.88 -2.58
N LYS A 134 -0.20 -0.39 -3.75
CA LYS A 134 0.14 1.02 -3.96
C LYS A 134 -1.07 1.83 -4.41
N VAL A 135 -1.41 2.84 -3.66
CA VAL A 135 -2.34 3.88 -4.14
C VAL A 135 -1.61 4.73 -5.19
N PRO A 136 -2.23 5.05 -6.32
CA PRO A 136 -1.60 5.90 -7.35
C PRO A 136 -0.99 7.17 -6.74
N VAL A 137 0.24 7.51 -7.14
CA VAL A 137 1.05 8.65 -6.65
C VAL A 137 1.50 8.48 -5.19
N ILE A 138 0.56 8.30 -4.26
CA ILE A 138 0.82 8.18 -2.81
C ILE A 138 1.64 6.93 -2.49
N GLY A 139 1.34 5.80 -3.13
CA GLY A 139 2.04 4.54 -2.92
C GLY A 139 3.51 4.59 -3.35
N ASP A 140 3.81 5.28 -4.45
CA ASP A 140 5.19 5.45 -4.90
C ASP A 140 5.99 6.38 -3.97
N MET A 141 5.37 7.41 -3.43
CA MET A 141 5.97 8.26 -2.40
C MET A 141 6.25 7.47 -1.11
N ALA A 142 5.28 6.67 -0.68
CA ALA A 142 5.41 5.82 0.50
C ALA A 142 6.52 4.77 0.33
N GLU A 143 6.63 4.16 -0.85
CA GLU A 143 7.69 3.19 -1.13
C GLU A 143 9.09 3.84 -1.12
N LYS A 144 9.23 5.02 -1.70
CA LYS A 144 10.50 5.78 -1.65
C LYS A 144 10.92 6.03 -0.21
N GLN A 145 10.00 6.46 0.65
CA GLN A 145 10.28 6.70 2.07
C GLN A 145 10.54 5.41 2.83
N ALA A 146 9.82 4.33 2.51
CA ALA A 146 10.05 3.04 3.14
C ALA A 146 11.43 2.44 2.80
N ASN A 147 12.02 2.81 1.67
CA ASN A 147 13.35 2.36 1.22
C ASN A 147 14.48 3.32 1.63
N ALA A 148 14.19 4.52 2.14
CA ALA A 148 15.18 5.57 2.39
C ALA A 148 16.03 5.37 3.65
N VAL A 149 15.85 4.27 4.39
CA VAL A 149 16.60 3.95 5.64
C VAL A 149 17.09 2.52 5.64
#